data_52c826ce8dff5b74f34cd2430cdf69c0
#
_entry.id   52c826ce8dff5b74f34cd2430cdf69c0
#
_cell.length_a   1.000
_cell.length_b   1.000
_cell.length_c   1.000
_cell.angle_alpha   90.00
_cell.angle_beta   90.00
_cell.angle_gamma   90.00
#
_symmetry.space_group_name_H-M   'P 1'
#
loop_
_entity.id
_entity.type
_entity.pdbx_description
1 polymer ?
#
loop_
_entity_poly.entity_id
_entity_poly.type
_entity_poly.pdbx_seq_one_letter_code
_entity_poly.pdbx_strand_id
1 'polypeptide(L)'
;NDSKLIYLICEQRDEEAVEALEDYLFKEGLEVCLPAFDGDEADVKALHQENLINCSGALVYYGAAPRVWVDIKLRDLIKAVGYGRENPIENQAVFIASPHDHRKERYKSHSAKIIRQNDESFTPDNDLKEFIETMKET
;
A
#
# COMPACT_ATOMS: atom_id res chain seq x y z
N ASN A 1 -21.32 10.51 4.64
CA ASN A 1 -19.96 10.80 4.94
C ASN A 1 -19.05 9.58 4.80
N ASP A 2 -18.47 9.46 3.65
CA ASP A 2 -17.79 8.24 3.27
C ASP A 2 -16.32 8.23 3.70
N SER A 3 -15.95 7.22 4.44
CA SER A 3 -14.54 6.97 4.74
C SER A 3 -13.83 6.56 3.46
N LYS A 4 -12.63 7.04 3.28
CA LYS A 4 -11.80 6.62 2.15
C LYS A 4 -11.18 5.27 2.45
N LEU A 5 -11.12 4.41 1.44
CA LEU A 5 -10.57 3.08 1.57
C LEU A 5 -9.13 3.06 1.03
N ILE A 6 -8.20 2.66 1.87
CA ILE A 6 -6.81 2.49 1.45
C ILE A 6 -6.47 1.00 1.39
N TYR A 7 -5.87 0.57 0.27
CA TYR A 7 -5.42 -0.81 0.12
C TYR A 7 -3.95 -0.88 0.54
N LEU A 8 -3.70 -1.45 1.71
CA LEU A 8 -2.35 -1.63 2.24
C LEU A 8 -1.84 -2.99 1.79
N ILE A 9 -0.98 -2.98 0.77
CA ILE A 9 -0.51 -4.21 0.13
C ILE A 9 0.82 -4.62 0.75
N CYS A 10 0.79 -5.71 1.51
CA CYS A 10 1.99 -6.26 2.14
C CYS A 10 2.13 -7.73 1.80
N GLU A 11 3.33 -8.26 1.97
CA GLU A 11 3.59 -9.67 1.79
C GLU A 11 3.36 -10.37 3.14
N GLN A 12 3.04 -11.65 3.12
CA GLN A 12 2.68 -12.38 4.33
C GLN A 12 3.71 -12.26 5.47
N ARG A 13 4.99 -12.21 5.14
CA ARG A 13 6.04 -12.07 6.15
C ARG A 13 5.97 -10.76 6.92
N ASP A 14 5.33 -9.76 6.34
CA ASP A 14 5.20 -8.44 6.96
C ASP A 14 3.87 -8.24 7.66
N GLU A 15 3.06 -9.28 7.78
CA GLU A 15 1.71 -9.17 8.35
C GLU A 15 1.70 -8.54 9.74
N GLU A 16 2.63 -8.93 10.60
CA GLU A 16 2.72 -8.33 11.94
C GLU A 16 3.35 -6.94 11.90
N ALA A 17 4.33 -6.75 11.02
CA ALA A 17 5.06 -5.48 10.95
C ALA A 17 4.18 -4.32 10.50
N VAL A 18 3.14 -4.59 9.70
CA VAL A 18 2.27 -3.51 9.22
C VAL A 18 1.21 -3.07 10.22
N GLU A 19 1.06 -3.79 11.34
CA GLU A 19 -0.01 -3.48 12.30
C GLU A 19 0.04 -2.05 12.82
N ALA A 20 1.23 -1.54 13.14
CA ALA A 20 1.35 -0.17 13.62
C ALA A 20 0.94 0.85 12.55
N LEU A 21 1.30 0.59 11.30
CA LEU A 21 0.91 1.45 10.19
C LEU A 21 -0.60 1.35 9.96
N GLU A 22 -1.15 0.16 9.99
CA GLU A 22 -2.60 -0.05 9.84
C GLU A 22 -3.38 0.71 10.90
N ASP A 23 -2.94 0.62 12.17
CA ASP A 23 -3.59 1.32 13.28
C ASP A 23 -3.52 2.83 13.09
N TYR A 24 -2.38 3.33 12.62
CA TYR A 24 -2.24 4.76 12.37
C TYR A 24 -3.20 5.23 11.28
N LEU A 25 -3.29 4.48 10.18
CA LEU A 25 -4.19 4.82 9.09
C LEU A 25 -5.64 4.83 9.55
N PHE A 26 -6.02 3.87 10.39
CA PHE A 26 -7.36 3.81 10.94
C PHE A 26 -7.66 5.03 11.82
N LYS A 27 -6.71 5.44 12.65
CA LYS A 27 -6.86 6.63 13.48
C LYS A 27 -7.03 7.90 12.66
N GLU A 28 -6.44 7.93 11.46
CA GLU A 28 -6.56 9.08 10.57
C GLU A 28 -7.89 9.09 9.81
N GLY A 29 -8.77 8.16 10.08
CA GLY A 29 -10.10 8.14 9.49
C GLY A 29 -10.22 7.32 8.21
N LEU A 30 -9.22 6.52 7.89
CA LEU A 30 -9.24 5.69 6.69
C LEU A 30 -9.72 4.28 7.02
N GLU A 31 -10.40 3.67 6.06
CA GLU A 31 -10.68 2.24 6.14
C GLU A 31 -9.54 1.51 5.46
N VAL A 32 -8.96 0.53 6.14
CA VAL A 32 -7.80 -0.19 5.63
C VAL A 32 -8.23 -1.58 5.18
N CYS A 33 -7.90 -1.94 3.94
CA CYS A 33 -8.07 -3.31 3.49
C CYS A 33 -6.70 -3.93 3.22
N LEU A 34 -6.59 -5.21 3.52
CA LEU A 34 -5.35 -5.97 3.42
C LEU A 34 -5.53 -7.12 2.43
N PRO A 35 -4.42 -7.64 1.86
CA PRO A 35 -4.52 -8.84 1.02
C PRO A 35 -4.95 -10.04 1.86
N ALA A 36 -5.54 -11.02 1.22
CA ALA A 36 -5.77 -12.33 1.84
C ALA A 36 -4.51 -13.15 1.67
N PHE A 37 -4.06 -13.78 2.74
CA PHE A 37 -2.87 -14.64 2.70
C PHE A 37 -3.23 -16.13 2.68
N ASP A 38 -4.45 -16.45 3.12
CA ASP A 38 -4.93 -17.82 3.21
C ASP A 38 -6.18 -18.00 2.38
N GLY A 39 -6.43 -19.22 1.96
CA GLY A 39 -7.63 -19.56 1.26
C GLY A 39 -7.38 -20.05 -0.15
N ASP A 40 -8.47 -20.26 -0.89
CA ASP A 40 -8.42 -20.70 -2.27
C ASP A 40 -7.78 -19.61 -3.14
N GLU A 41 -6.90 -20.01 -4.04
CA GLU A 41 -6.21 -19.10 -4.94
C GLU A 41 -7.18 -18.19 -5.70
N ALA A 42 -8.30 -18.75 -6.15
CA ALA A 42 -9.32 -17.97 -6.85
C ALA A 42 -9.93 -16.90 -5.97
N ASP A 43 -10.19 -17.22 -4.69
CA ASP A 43 -10.75 -16.26 -3.75
C ASP A 43 -9.76 -15.17 -3.40
N VAL A 44 -8.49 -15.52 -3.22
CA VAL A 44 -7.41 -14.57 -2.95
C VAL A 44 -7.31 -13.57 -4.11
N LYS A 45 -7.32 -14.07 -5.34
CA LYS A 45 -7.25 -13.24 -6.53
C LYS A 45 -8.47 -12.34 -6.66
N ALA A 46 -9.66 -12.88 -6.39
CA ALA A 46 -10.89 -12.10 -6.48
C ALA A 46 -10.90 -10.95 -5.47
N LEU A 47 -10.46 -11.21 -4.25
CA LEU A 47 -10.38 -10.16 -3.24
C LEU A 47 -9.37 -9.08 -3.63
N HIS A 48 -8.22 -9.48 -4.18
CA HIS A 48 -7.21 -8.54 -4.63
C HIS A 48 -7.78 -7.60 -5.70
N GLN A 49 -8.49 -8.16 -6.69
CA GLN A 49 -9.11 -7.37 -7.74
C GLN A 49 -10.20 -6.44 -7.20
N GLU A 50 -11.00 -6.95 -6.27
CA GLU A 50 -12.05 -6.14 -5.63
C GLU A 50 -11.44 -4.96 -4.89
N ASN A 51 -10.36 -5.18 -4.14
CA ASN A 51 -9.68 -4.10 -3.42
C ASN A 51 -9.10 -3.07 -4.38
N LEU A 52 -8.54 -3.51 -5.51
CA LEU A 52 -8.02 -2.59 -6.52
C LEU A 52 -9.13 -1.73 -7.14
N ILE A 53 -10.31 -2.31 -7.35
CA ILE A 53 -11.43 -1.60 -7.93
C ILE A 53 -11.98 -0.56 -6.96
N ASN A 54 -12.06 -0.89 -5.68
CA ASN A 54 -12.79 -0.08 -4.69
C ASN A 54 -11.93 0.90 -3.90
N CYS A 55 -10.62 0.76 -3.89
CA CYS A 55 -9.78 1.61 -3.05
C CYS A 55 -9.71 3.05 -3.58
N SER A 56 -9.52 3.99 -2.66
CA SER A 56 -9.26 5.39 -3.01
C SER A 56 -7.77 5.66 -3.15
N GLY A 57 -6.96 4.80 -2.59
CA GLY A 57 -5.51 4.88 -2.70
C GLY A 57 -4.88 3.55 -2.34
N ALA A 58 -3.63 3.37 -2.69
CA ALA A 58 -2.90 2.13 -2.44
C ALA A 58 -1.51 2.43 -1.88
N LEU A 59 -1.12 1.65 -0.89
CA LEU A 59 0.17 1.79 -0.23
C LEU A 59 0.85 0.43 -0.25
N VAL A 60 1.93 0.31 -1.01
CA VAL A 60 2.69 -0.93 -1.10
C VAL A 60 3.77 -0.94 -0.03
N TYR A 61 3.73 -1.93 0.83
CA TYR A 61 4.67 -2.04 1.95
C TYR A 61 5.92 -2.79 1.51
N TYR A 62 7.03 -2.06 1.43
CA TYR A 62 8.32 -2.64 1.06
C TYR A 62 9.09 -2.97 2.33
N GLY A 63 8.88 -4.17 2.85
CA GLY A 63 9.53 -4.66 4.06
C GLY A 63 10.47 -5.82 3.76
N ALA A 64 10.05 -7.03 4.15
CA ALA A 64 10.86 -8.23 3.94
C ALA A 64 10.86 -8.73 2.50
N ALA A 65 9.86 -8.38 1.71
CA ALA A 65 9.76 -8.84 0.33
C ALA A 65 10.83 -8.20 -0.56
N PRO A 66 11.24 -8.89 -1.63
CA PRO A 66 12.24 -8.31 -2.54
C PRO A 66 11.63 -7.23 -3.43
N ARG A 67 12.49 -6.40 -3.99
CA ARG A 67 12.08 -5.32 -4.89
C ARG A 67 11.19 -5.79 -6.03
N VAL A 68 11.48 -6.96 -6.59
CA VAL A 68 10.69 -7.48 -7.71
C VAL A 68 9.22 -7.67 -7.32
N TRP A 69 8.96 -8.06 -6.08
CA TRP A 69 7.60 -8.20 -5.57
C TRP A 69 6.90 -6.83 -5.55
N VAL A 70 7.60 -5.80 -5.08
CA VAL A 70 7.07 -4.43 -5.04
C VAL A 70 6.71 -3.97 -6.45
N ASP A 71 7.61 -4.19 -7.40
CA ASP A 71 7.39 -3.77 -8.79
C ASP A 71 6.19 -4.48 -9.41
N ILE A 72 5.98 -5.77 -9.08
CA ILE A 72 4.81 -6.51 -9.54
C ILE A 72 3.53 -5.89 -8.98
N LYS A 73 3.53 -5.52 -7.69
CA LYS A 73 2.35 -4.92 -7.08
C LYS A 73 2.04 -3.54 -7.68
N LEU A 74 3.05 -2.75 -7.98
CA LEU A 74 2.83 -1.47 -8.64
C LEU A 74 2.23 -1.65 -10.04
N ARG A 75 2.64 -2.69 -10.76
CA ARG A 75 2.04 -3.01 -12.07
C ARG A 75 0.58 -3.43 -11.91
N ASP A 76 0.27 -4.17 -10.84
CA ASP A 76 -1.12 -4.54 -10.57
C ASP A 76 -2.01 -3.32 -10.39
N LEU A 77 -1.49 -2.26 -9.78
CA LEU A 77 -2.25 -1.02 -9.61
C LEU A 77 -2.64 -0.42 -10.96
N ILE A 78 -1.74 -0.50 -11.94
CA ILE A 78 -2.01 0.00 -13.28
C ILE A 78 -3.11 -0.82 -13.96
N LYS A 79 -3.18 -2.11 -13.66
CA LYS A 79 -4.16 -3.03 -14.25
C LYS A 79 -5.57 -2.86 -13.71
N ALA A 80 -5.74 -2.07 -12.65
CA ALA A 80 -7.03 -1.96 -11.96
C ALA A 80 -8.18 -1.55 -12.90
N VAL A 81 -7.94 -0.65 -13.85
CA VAL A 81 -8.95 -0.24 -14.81
C VAL A 81 -9.39 -1.43 -15.67
N GLY A 82 -8.44 -2.30 -16.03
CA GLY A 82 -8.75 -3.51 -16.80
C GLY A 82 -9.62 -4.50 -16.03
N TYR A 83 -9.65 -4.43 -14.72
CA TYR A 83 -10.50 -5.28 -13.88
C TYR A 83 -11.90 -4.67 -13.65
N GLY A 84 -12.14 -3.47 -14.16
CA GLY A 84 -13.45 -2.83 -14.04
C GLY A 84 -13.47 -1.54 -13.23
N ARG A 85 -12.32 -1.07 -12.78
CA ARG A 85 -12.26 0.19 -12.06
C ARG A 85 -12.54 1.35 -13.03
N GLU A 86 -13.34 2.30 -12.58
CA GLU A 86 -13.79 3.42 -13.40
C GLU A 86 -12.62 4.35 -13.80
N ASN A 87 -11.77 4.70 -12.86
CA ASN A 87 -10.64 5.60 -13.09
C ASN A 87 -9.35 4.99 -12.56
N PRO A 88 -8.18 5.38 -13.10
CA PRO A 88 -6.90 4.89 -12.56
C PRO A 88 -6.73 5.26 -11.08
N ILE A 89 -5.94 4.46 -10.36
CA ILE A 89 -5.60 4.76 -8.98
C ILE A 89 -4.56 5.88 -9.00
N GLU A 90 -4.94 7.08 -8.60
CA GLU A 90 -4.05 8.23 -8.61
C GLU A 90 -3.16 8.31 -7.36
N ASN A 91 -3.69 7.87 -6.21
CA ASN A 91 -2.97 7.95 -4.95
C ASN A 91 -2.22 6.65 -4.70
N GLN A 92 -0.95 6.61 -5.09
CA GLN A 92 -0.10 5.42 -4.97
C GLN A 92 1.18 5.78 -4.25
N ALA A 93 1.60 4.96 -3.30
CA ALA A 93 2.85 5.16 -2.59
C ALA A 93 3.50 3.82 -2.26
N VAL A 94 4.83 3.85 -2.12
CA VAL A 94 5.59 2.72 -1.61
C VAL A 94 6.13 3.14 -0.25
N PHE A 95 5.79 2.38 0.78
CA PHE A 95 6.26 2.61 2.14
C PHE A 95 7.47 1.72 2.39
N ILE A 96 8.66 2.31 2.47
CA ILE A 96 9.90 1.57 2.63
C ILE A 96 10.21 1.43 4.12
N ALA A 97 10.13 0.19 4.61
CA ALA A 97 10.30 -0.15 6.02
C ALA A 97 11.55 -1.00 6.24
N SER A 98 11.86 -1.23 7.50
CA SER A 98 12.97 -2.13 7.88
C SER A 98 12.75 -3.54 7.32
N PRO A 99 13.81 -4.29 7.07
CA PRO A 99 15.21 -3.90 7.23
C PRO A 99 15.70 -3.01 6.10
N HIS A 100 16.53 -2.03 6.45
CA HIS A 100 17.09 -1.11 5.44
C HIS A 100 18.32 -1.71 4.79
N ASP A 101 18.47 -1.48 3.49
CA ASP A 101 19.62 -1.94 2.75
C ASP A 101 19.90 -0.99 1.59
N HIS A 102 20.97 -1.28 0.87
CA HIS A 102 21.41 -0.43 -0.24
C HIS A 102 20.36 -0.32 -1.35
N ARG A 103 19.66 -1.41 -1.65
CA ARG A 103 18.64 -1.41 -2.71
C ARG A 103 17.47 -0.52 -2.34
N LYS A 104 17.05 -0.57 -1.08
CA LYS A 104 15.97 0.27 -0.59
C LYS A 104 16.34 1.74 -0.61
N GLU A 105 17.59 2.08 -0.27
CA GLU A 105 18.06 3.45 -0.32
C GLU A 105 17.97 4.04 -1.73
N ARG A 106 18.22 3.22 -2.72
CA ARG A 106 18.23 3.63 -4.12
C ARG A 106 16.88 3.49 -4.81
N TYR A 107 15.89 2.98 -4.11
CA TYR A 107 14.60 2.71 -4.72
C TYR A 107 13.93 4.00 -5.20
N LYS A 108 13.47 4.01 -6.44
CA LYS A 108 12.80 5.14 -7.07
C LYS A 108 11.61 4.64 -7.88
N SER A 109 10.60 5.48 -8.04
CA SER A 109 9.44 5.17 -8.86
C SER A 109 8.98 6.43 -9.57
N HIS A 110 8.53 6.28 -10.80
CA HIS A 110 7.93 7.38 -11.55
C HIS A 110 6.43 7.52 -11.27
N SER A 111 5.79 6.46 -10.79
CA SER A 111 4.33 6.44 -10.62
C SER A 111 3.87 6.55 -9.18
N ALA A 112 4.70 6.16 -8.22
CA ALA A 112 4.31 6.12 -6.81
C ALA A 112 5.16 7.06 -5.98
N LYS A 113 4.54 7.65 -4.96
CA LYS A 113 5.25 8.47 -3.98
C LYS A 113 6.09 7.53 -3.11
N ILE A 114 7.30 7.95 -2.75
CA ILE A 114 8.17 7.15 -1.88
C ILE A 114 8.09 7.71 -0.46
N ILE A 115 7.71 6.85 0.47
CA ILE A 115 7.61 7.19 1.89
C ILE A 115 8.61 6.31 2.62
N ARG A 116 9.59 6.90 3.33
CA ARG A 116 10.65 6.15 4.00
C ARG A 116 10.48 6.19 5.50
N GLN A 117 10.51 5.00 6.12
CA GLN A 117 10.57 4.89 7.57
C GLN A 117 12.03 4.88 7.97
N ASN A 118 12.47 5.91 8.65
CA ASN A 118 13.89 6.05 9.03
C ASN A 118 14.23 5.36 10.34
N ASP A 119 13.24 5.17 11.20
CA ASP A 119 13.42 4.54 12.51
C ASP A 119 13.06 3.07 12.45
N GLU A 120 13.62 2.27 13.37
CA GLU A 120 13.31 0.85 13.45
C GLU A 120 11.85 0.60 13.81
N SER A 121 11.29 1.45 14.66
CA SER A 121 9.88 1.36 14.99
C SER A 121 9.10 2.35 14.14
N PHE A 122 7.81 2.05 13.92
CA PHE A 122 6.97 2.90 13.10
C PHE A 122 6.80 4.28 13.71
N THR A 123 7.11 5.31 12.94
CA THR A 123 6.88 6.71 13.31
C THR A 123 6.32 7.43 12.10
N PRO A 124 5.11 8.00 12.19
CA PRO A 124 4.54 8.72 11.05
C PRO A 124 5.38 9.95 10.72
N ASP A 125 5.73 10.11 9.46
CA ASP A 125 6.50 11.26 9.01
C ASP A 125 5.65 12.18 8.13
N ASN A 126 6.25 13.28 7.67
CA ASN A 126 5.53 14.26 6.87
C ASN A 126 5.08 13.71 5.53
N ASP A 127 5.88 12.85 4.90
CA ASP A 127 5.51 12.27 3.61
C ASP A 127 4.27 11.40 3.72
N LEU A 128 4.17 10.60 4.79
CA LEU A 128 3.00 9.78 5.02
C LEU A 128 1.77 10.64 5.29
N LYS A 129 1.93 11.66 6.13
CA LYS A 129 0.82 12.57 6.45
C LYS A 129 0.32 13.30 5.20
N GLU A 130 1.24 13.75 4.35
CA GLU A 130 0.89 14.42 3.10
C GLU A 130 0.14 13.48 2.17
N PHE A 131 0.59 12.23 2.05
CA PHE A 131 -0.08 11.23 1.23
C PHE A 131 -1.53 11.02 1.69
N ILE A 132 -1.73 10.89 3.01
CA ILE A 132 -3.06 10.70 3.60
C ILE A 132 -3.94 11.92 3.31
N GLU A 133 -3.42 13.13 3.51
CA GLU A 133 -4.19 14.34 3.25
C GLU A 133 -4.60 14.46 1.79
N THR A 134 -3.67 14.19 0.88
CA THR A 134 -3.97 14.21 -0.55
C THR A 134 -5.06 13.20 -0.91
N MET A 135 -4.99 12.01 -0.32
CA MET A 135 -5.99 10.98 -0.55
C MET A 135 -7.38 11.41 -0.05
N LYS A 136 -7.44 12.05 1.11
CA LYS A 136 -8.71 12.52 1.66
C LYS A 136 -9.36 13.61 0.83
N GLU A 137 -8.56 14.40 0.14
CA GLU A 137 -9.04 15.50 -0.69
C GLU A 137 -9.51 15.05 -2.07
N THR A 138 -9.22 13.84 -2.46
CA THR A 138 -9.53 13.33 -3.81
C THR A 138 -10.99 12.93 -3.98
#